data_c26aed4d0ddac46ab7eabc7f37c73a1b
#
_entry.id   c26aed4d0ddac46ab7eabc7f37c73a1b
#
_cell.length_a   1.000
_cell.length_b   1.000
_cell.length_c   1.000
_cell.angle_alpha   90.00
_cell.angle_beta   90.00
_cell.angle_gamma   90.00
#
_symmetry.space_group_name_H-M   'P 1'
#
loop_
_entity.id
_entity.type
_entity.pdbx_description
1 polymer ?
#
loop_
_entity_poly.entity_id
_entity_poly.type
_entity_poly.pdbx_seq_one_letter_code
_entity_poly.pdbx_strand_id
1 'polypeptide(L)'
;MHGIKSKYITTRIEQCHVLAKQSSCPRRQIAAVIIDPETNSIISDGYNGPPRGGGSLCGEGVCLRDTMSLESGTNLEIGCHHAELNCILNAARVGNKTSGKVMICTAEPCLMCAKAIHHAGIIEVVVDAGGYAGAVRNGVEYLSNNGVQVWD
;
A
#
# COMPACT_ATOMS: atom_id res chain seq x y z
N MET A 1 16.57 -7.94 -6.00
CA MET A 1 15.29 -8.49 -5.54
C MET A 1 15.47 -9.94 -5.16
N HIS A 2 14.99 -10.36 -4.02
CA HIS A 2 15.19 -11.67 -3.39
C HIS A 2 14.77 -12.85 -4.26
N GLY A 3 15.47 -13.09 -5.37
CA GLY A 3 15.25 -14.23 -6.24
C GLY A 3 13.94 -14.27 -7.02
N ILE A 4 13.08 -13.24 -6.89
CA ILE A 4 11.83 -13.19 -7.66
C ILE A 4 12.19 -12.83 -9.10
N LYS A 5 11.83 -13.71 -10.03
CA LYS A 5 12.06 -13.46 -11.46
C LYS A 5 11.25 -12.24 -11.92
N SER A 6 11.83 -11.40 -12.75
CA SER A 6 11.20 -10.16 -13.24
C SER A 6 9.81 -10.38 -13.86
N LYS A 7 9.59 -11.50 -14.55
CA LYS A 7 8.25 -11.81 -15.11
C LYS A 7 7.15 -11.92 -14.04
N TYR A 8 7.47 -12.43 -12.86
CA TYR A 8 6.48 -12.52 -11.78
C TYR A 8 6.21 -11.15 -11.15
N ILE A 9 7.26 -10.35 -10.99
CA ILE A 9 7.11 -8.96 -10.51
C ILE A 9 6.23 -8.16 -11.46
N THR A 10 6.48 -8.22 -12.77
CA THR A 10 5.66 -7.53 -13.77
C THR A 10 4.19 -7.93 -13.65
N THR A 11 3.92 -9.24 -13.58
CA THR A 11 2.55 -9.74 -13.42
C THR A 11 1.90 -9.22 -12.13
N ARG A 12 2.63 -9.20 -11.02
CA ARG A 12 2.10 -8.71 -9.73
C ARG A 12 1.86 -7.20 -9.76
N ILE A 13 2.71 -6.43 -10.43
CA ILE A 13 2.50 -4.99 -10.65
C ILE A 13 1.19 -4.76 -11.43
N GLU A 14 0.99 -5.47 -12.52
CA GLU A 14 -0.23 -5.38 -13.32
C GLU A 14 -1.48 -5.74 -12.50
N GLN A 15 -1.43 -6.82 -11.73
CA GLN A 15 -2.52 -7.21 -10.84
C GLN A 15 -2.79 -6.16 -9.77
N CYS A 16 -1.75 -5.53 -9.23
CA CYS A 16 -1.88 -4.45 -8.26
C CYS A 16 -2.62 -3.25 -8.86
N HIS A 17 -2.29 -2.86 -10.09
CA HIS A 17 -2.99 -1.78 -10.80
C HIS A 17 -4.45 -2.11 -11.08
N VAL A 18 -4.75 -3.36 -11.45
CA VAL A 18 -6.13 -3.81 -11.63
C VAL A 18 -6.89 -3.74 -10.30
N LEU A 19 -6.27 -4.20 -9.21
CA LEU A 19 -6.86 -4.16 -7.87
C LEU A 19 -7.16 -2.72 -7.43
N ALA A 20 -6.30 -1.76 -7.77
CA ALA A 20 -6.49 -0.35 -7.40
C ALA A 20 -7.84 0.21 -7.88
N LYS A 21 -8.36 -0.30 -8.99
CA LYS A 21 -9.66 0.13 -9.54
C LYS A 21 -10.84 -0.25 -8.64
N GLN A 22 -10.65 -1.12 -7.66
CA GLN A 22 -11.68 -1.48 -6.68
C GLN A 22 -11.89 -0.37 -5.63
N SER A 23 -10.93 0.54 -5.47
CA SER A 23 -11.06 1.64 -4.54
C SER A 23 -12.22 2.56 -4.93
N SER A 24 -13.07 2.87 -3.97
CA SER A 24 -14.17 3.84 -4.12
C SER A 24 -13.71 5.28 -3.86
N CYS A 25 -12.44 5.51 -3.62
CA CYS A 25 -11.91 6.84 -3.33
C CYS A 25 -12.09 7.78 -4.52
N PRO A 26 -12.76 8.93 -4.35
CA PRO A 26 -12.94 9.90 -5.43
C PRO A 26 -11.66 10.69 -5.76
N ARG A 27 -10.66 10.66 -4.87
CA ARG A 27 -9.39 11.36 -5.08
C ARG A 27 -8.37 10.51 -5.82
N ARG A 28 -8.18 9.25 -5.40
CA ARG A 28 -7.16 8.33 -5.91
C ARG A 28 -7.53 6.88 -5.70
N GLN A 29 -7.08 6.06 -6.61
CA GLN A 29 -7.22 4.61 -6.53
C GLN A 29 -5.83 4.00 -6.41
N ILE A 30 -5.51 3.49 -5.24
CA ILE A 30 -4.21 2.94 -4.89
C ILE A 30 -4.40 1.52 -4.36
N ALA A 31 -3.46 0.64 -4.69
CA ALA A 31 -3.44 -0.72 -4.15
C ALA A 31 -2.05 -1.12 -3.68
N ALA A 32 -2.02 -2.14 -2.84
CA ALA A 32 -0.82 -2.82 -2.42
C ALA A 32 -1.07 -4.32 -2.39
N VAL A 33 -0.05 -5.11 -2.71
CA VAL A 33 -0.07 -6.57 -2.56
C VAL A 33 1.19 -7.00 -1.82
N ILE A 34 1.05 -8.02 -0.96
CA ILE A 34 2.18 -8.67 -0.31
C ILE A 34 2.36 -10.03 -0.96
N ILE A 35 3.57 -10.32 -1.39
CA ILE A 35 3.93 -11.59 -2.03
C ILE A 35 4.98 -12.34 -1.24
N ASP A 36 4.90 -13.65 -1.30
CA ASP A 36 5.91 -14.54 -0.76
C ASP A 36 7.05 -14.67 -1.78
N PRO A 37 8.29 -14.25 -1.46
CA PRO A 37 9.40 -14.35 -2.40
C PRO A 37 9.81 -15.79 -2.75
N GLU A 38 9.48 -16.76 -1.93
CA GLU A 38 9.79 -18.18 -2.19
C GLU A 38 8.81 -18.79 -3.19
N THR A 39 7.53 -18.51 -3.05
CA THR A 39 6.47 -19.13 -3.87
C THR A 39 5.93 -18.23 -4.96
N ASN A 40 6.22 -16.93 -4.91
CA ASN A 40 5.66 -15.88 -5.77
C ASN A 40 4.12 -15.73 -5.64
N SER A 41 3.54 -16.28 -4.58
CA SER A 41 2.11 -16.19 -4.32
C SER A 41 1.76 -14.87 -3.64
N ILE A 42 0.59 -14.31 -3.96
CA ILE A 42 0.02 -13.22 -3.19
C ILE A 42 -0.50 -13.81 -1.88
N ILE A 43 -0.06 -13.24 -0.76
CA ILE A 43 -0.52 -13.66 0.57
C ILE A 43 -1.52 -12.68 1.17
N SER A 44 -1.54 -11.46 0.69
CA SER A 44 -2.51 -10.43 1.06
C SER A 44 -2.53 -9.33 0.03
N ASP A 45 -3.65 -8.65 -0.06
CA ASP A 45 -3.81 -7.46 -0.87
C ASP A 45 -4.66 -6.41 -0.13
N GLY A 46 -4.67 -5.21 -0.65
CA GLY A 46 -5.49 -4.13 -0.12
C GLY A 46 -5.52 -2.96 -1.08
N TYR A 47 -6.55 -2.17 -0.99
CA TYR A 47 -6.68 -0.90 -1.69
C TYR A 47 -7.15 0.17 -0.70
N ASN A 48 -6.91 1.43 -1.02
CA ASN A 48 -7.30 2.50 -0.11
C ASN A 48 -8.82 2.56 0.03
N GLY A 49 -9.28 2.69 1.27
CA GLY A 49 -10.71 2.69 1.58
C GLY A 49 -10.95 2.56 3.08
N PRO A 50 -12.23 2.53 3.49
CA PRO A 50 -12.59 2.37 4.89
C PRO A 50 -12.16 0.99 5.42
N PRO A 51 -12.11 0.81 6.74
CA PRO A 51 -11.92 -0.50 7.34
C PRO A 51 -12.93 -1.51 6.82
N ARG A 52 -12.52 -2.77 6.73
CA ARG A 52 -13.41 -3.86 6.32
C ARG A 52 -14.61 -3.96 7.27
N GLY A 53 -15.80 -4.01 6.72
CA GLY A 53 -17.04 -4.05 7.49
C GLY A 53 -17.72 -2.70 7.65
N GLY A 54 -17.17 -1.67 7.08
CA GLY A 54 -17.86 -0.41 6.93
C GLY A 54 -17.22 0.76 7.65
N GLY A 55 -17.92 1.83 7.61
CA GLY A 55 -17.55 3.14 8.10
C GLY A 55 -17.96 4.17 7.06
N SER A 56 -18.48 5.31 7.52
CA SER A 56 -18.93 6.41 6.66
C SER A 56 -17.77 7.33 6.27
N LEU A 57 -16.57 6.78 6.05
CA LEU A 57 -15.37 7.57 5.82
C LEU A 57 -15.22 7.97 4.35
N CYS A 58 -15.63 7.10 3.44
CA CYS A 58 -15.67 7.38 2.02
C CYS A 58 -16.55 6.37 1.28
N GLY A 59 -16.92 6.67 0.05
CA GLY A 59 -17.72 5.83 -0.84
C GLY A 59 -18.77 6.67 -1.56
N GLU A 60 -19.27 6.16 -2.69
CA GLU A 60 -20.31 6.82 -3.50
C GLU A 60 -19.98 8.29 -3.82
N GLY A 61 -18.71 8.60 -4.07
CA GLY A 61 -18.24 9.94 -4.36
C GLY A 61 -18.06 10.86 -3.14
N VAL A 62 -18.27 10.34 -1.93
CA VAL A 62 -18.08 11.09 -0.68
C VAL A 62 -16.72 10.75 -0.07
N CYS A 63 -15.99 11.78 0.36
CA CYS A 63 -14.72 11.65 1.07
C CYS A 63 -14.74 12.53 2.32
N LEU A 64 -14.47 11.93 3.49
CA LEU A 64 -14.43 12.69 4.74
C LEU A 64 -13.38 13.80 4.69
N ARG A 65 -12.23 13.56 4.07
CA ARG A 65 -11.19 14.58 3.93
C ARG A 65 -11.64 15.75 3.05
N ASP A 66 -12.40 15.49 1.98
CA ASP A 66 -12.99 16.55 1.15
C ASP A 66 -14.04 17.34 1.95
N THR A 67 -14.87 16.64 2.72
CA THR A 67 -15.87 17.28 3.61
C THR A 67 -15.23 18.23 4.60
N MET A 68 -14.01 17.90 5.06
CA MET A 68 -13.23 18.73 5.99
C MET A 68 -12.28 19.70 5.28
N SER A 69 -12.33 19.79 3.97
CA SER A 69 -11.46 20.65 3.15
C SER A 69 -9.97 20.37 3.33
N LEU A 70 -9.60 19.12 3.55
CA LEU A 70 -8.21 18.70 3.69
C LEU A 70 -7.60 18.40 2.32
N GLU A 71 -6.46 19.02 2.02
CA GLU A 71 -5.71 18.75 0.80
C GLU A 71 -5.08 17.37 0.82
N SER A 72 -4.87 16.79 -0.38
CA SER A 72 -4.11 15.54 -0.54
C SER A 72 -2.69 15.70 0.01
N GLY A 73 -2.23 14.70 0.76
CA GLY A 73 -0.91 14.73 1.37
C GLY A 73 -0.86 15.47 2.71
N THR A 74 -1.96 16.06 3.18
CA THR A 74 -2.03 16.64 4.53
C THR A 74 -1.77 15.54 5.56
N ASN A 75 -0.78 15.78 6.44
CA ASN A 75 -0.36 14.83 7.45
C ASN A 75 -1.28 14.85 8.67
N LEU A 76 -2.52 14.43 8.47
CA LEU A 76 -3.54 14.35 9.50
C LEU A 76 -4.25 12.99 9.39
N GLU A 77 -4.31 12.27 10.51
CA GLU A 77 -4.91 10.93 10.61
C GLU A 77 -6.43 11.00 10.58
N ILE A 78 -6.97 11.31 9.42
CA ILE A 78 -8.42 11.37 9.18
C ILE A 78 -8.73 10.72 7.83
N GLY A 79 -9.80 9.94 7.80
CA GLY A 79 -10.31 9.33 6.58
C GLY A 79 -10.00 7.84 6.49
N CYS A 80 -9.90 7.35 5.27
CA CYS A 80 -9.73 5.94 4.99
C CYS A 80 -8.30 5.46 5.29
N HIS A 81 -8.17 4.18 5.50
CA HIS A 81 -6.86 3.54 5.52
C HIS A 81 -6.21 3.62 4.14
N HIS A 82 -4.90 3.80 4.11
CA HIS A 82 -4.12 3.66 2.89
C HIS A 82 -4.05 2.19 2.46
N ALA A 83 -3.76 1.95 1.20
CA ALA A 83 -3.72 0.61 0.62
C ALA A 83 -2.73 -0.31 1.34
N GLU A 84 -1.56 0.21 1.66
CA GLU A 84 -0.49 -0.53 2.34
C GLU A 84 -0.94 -0.99 3.73
N LEU A 85 -1.58 -0.10 4.49
CA LEU A 85 -2.10 -0.44 5.80
C LEU A 85 -3.22 -1.46 5.70
N ASN A 86 -4.17 -1.30 4.78
CA ASN A 86 -5.22 -2.29 4.55
C ASN A 86 -4.65 -3.65 4.17
N CYS A 87 -3.60 -3.67 3.35
CA CYS A 87 -2.93 -4.91 2.96
C CYS A 87 -2.33 -5.64 4.17
N ILE A 88 -1.66 -4.92 5.06
CA ILE A 88 -1.08 -5.48 6.30
C ILE A 88 -2.18 -5.97 7.23
N LEU A 89 -3.23 -5.18 7.44
CA LEU A 89 -4.34 -5.55 8.31
C LEU A 89 -5.15 -6.72 7.76
N ASN A 90 -5.33 -6.81 6.44
CA ASN A 90 -5.95 -7.98 5.80
C ASN A 90 -5.13 -9.25 6.04
N ALA A 91 -3.81 -9.17 5.96
CA ALA A 91 -2.94 -10.29 6.31
C ALA A 91 -3.12 -10.70 7.78
N ALA A 92 -3.13 -9.74 8.69
CA ALA A 92 -3.35 -10.00 10.12
C ALA A 92 -4.71 -10.66 10.37
N ARG A 93 -5.76 -10.20 9.68
CA ARG A 93 -7.12 -10.72 9.86
C ARG A 93 -7.25 -12.20 9.52
N VAL A 94 -6.53 -12.69 8.51
CA VAL A 94 -6.57 -14.10 8.07
C VAL A 94 -5.42 -14.94 8.62
N GLY A 95 -4.53 -14.34 9.42
CA GLY A 95 -3.41 -15.05 10.05
C GLY A 95 -2.23 -15.32 9.12
N ASN A 96 -2.07 -14.54 8.06
CA ASN A 96 -0.92 -14.68 7.15
C ASN A 96 0.27 -13.88 7.66
N LYS A 97 1.43 -14.53 7.69
CA LYS A 97 2.70 -13.93 8.10
C LYS A 97 3.18 -12.89 7.08
N THR A 98 3.51 -11.69 7.55
CA THR A 98 4.06 -10.61 6.72
C THR A 98 5.59 -10.50 6.77
N SER A 99 6.20 -11.00 7.84
CA SER A 99 7.65 -10.95 8.03
C SER A 99 8.40 -11.69 6.92
N GLY A 100 9.43 -11.08 6.37
CA GLY A 100 10.24 -11.65 5.29
C GLY A 100 9.57 -11.59 3.91
N LYS A 101 8.48 -10.86 3.78
CA LYS A 101 7.71 -10.77 2.52
C LYS A 101 8.07 -9.51 1.74
N VAL A 102 7.57 -9.42 0.52
CA VAL A 102 7.77 -8.30 -0.40
C VAL A 102 6.43 -7.62 -0.63
N MET A 103 6.40 -6.29 -0.57
CA MET A 103 5.20 -5.51 -0.88
C MET A 103 5.36 -4.81 -2.23
N ILE A 104 4.32 -4.80 -3.02
CA ILE A 104 4.22 -3.99 -4.24
C ILE A 104 3.13 -2.96 -4.02
N CYS A 105 3.41 -1.70 -4.34
CA CYS A 105 2.50 -0.57 -4.18
C CYS A 105 2.36 0.20 -5.49
N THR A 106 1.17 0.72 -5.76
CA THR A 106 0.94 1.61 -6.91
C THR A 106 1.13 3.10 -6.57
N ALA A 107 1.59 3.41 -5.37
CA ALA A 107 1.99 4.74 -4.93
C ALA A 107 3.14 4.65 -3.93
N GLU A 108 3.91 5.72 -3.79
CA GLU A 108 4.95 5.77 -2.76
C GLU A 108 4.32 5.75 -1.37
N PRO A 109 4.78 4.88 -0.46
CA PRO A 109 4.29 4.86 0.91
C PRO A 109 4.56 6.18 1.64
N CYS A 110 3.58 6.70 2.34
CA CYS A 110 3.80 7.81 3.27
C CYS A 110 4.57 7.32 4.50
N LEU A 111 5.05 8.24 5.33
CA LEU A 111 5.83 7.89 6.52
C LEU A 111 5.06 6.96 7.47
N MET A 112 3.79 7.19 7.68
CA MET A 112 2.96 6.34 8.54
C MET A 112 2.89 4.90 8.00
N CYS A 113 2.63 4.73 6.71
CA CYS A 113 2.62 3.41 6.08
C CYS A 113 4.01 2.78 6.06
N ALA A 114 5.06 3.57 5.81
CA ALA A 114 6.44 3.08 5.85
C ALA A 114 6.81 2.50 7.22
N LYS A 115 6.41 3.16 8.30
CA LYS A 115 6.61 2.64 9.66
C LYS A 115 5.88 1.31 9.88
N ALA A 116 4.64 1.20 9.39
CA ALA A 116 3.86 -0.03 9.48
C ALA A 116 4.49 -1.16 8.64
N ILE A 117 4.95 -0.87 7.43
CA ILE A 117 5.66 -1.80 6.55
C ILE A 117 6.92 -2.35 7.25
N HIS A 118 7.73 -1.45 7.79
CA HIS A 118 8.93 -1.83 8.52
C HIS A 118 8.61 -2.72 9.74
N HIS A 119 7.65 -2.31 10.57
CA HIS A 119 7.25 -3.05 11.75
C HIS A 119 6.66 -4.42 11.41
N ALA A 120 5.94 -4.54 10.30
CA ALA A 120 5.39 -5.80 9.82
C ALA A 120 6.46 -6.79 9.32
N GLY A 121 7.72 -6.39 9.26
CA GLY A 121 8.84 -7.23 8.83
C GLY A 121 8.95 -7.41 7.32
N ILE A 122 8.30 -6.56 6.54
CA ILE A 122 8.47 -6.52 5.07
C ILE A 122 9.93 -6.14 4.77
N ILE A 123 10.55 -6.87 3.87
CA ILE A 123 11.99 -6.72 3.58
C ILE A 123 12.28 -5.95 2.29
N GLU A 124 11.32 -5.93 1.38
CA GLU A 124 11.41 -5.16 0.13
C GLU A 124 10.08 -4.51 -0.21
N VAL A 125 10.16 -3.35 -0.82
CA VAL A 125 9.00 -2.64 -1.38
C VAL A 125 9.30 -2.30 -2.84
N VAL A 126 8.39 -2.67 -3.72
CA VAL A 126 8.41 -2.29 -5.14
C VAL A 126 7.33 -1.23 -5.35
N VAL A 127 7.72 -0.08 -5.83
CA VAL A 127 6.82 1.05 -6.08
C VAL A 127 6.65 1.23 -7.59
N ASP A 128 5.41 1.17 -8.06
CA ASP A 128 5.07 1.51 -9.45
C ASP A 128 3.99 2.58 -9.46
N ALA A 129 4.42 3.80 -9.23
CA ALA A 129 3.53 4.94 -9.00
C ALA A 129 2.96 5.58 -10.27
N GLY A 130 3.32 5.09 -11.46
CA GLY A 130 2.78 5.60 -12.72
C GLY A 130 3.02 7.11 -12.93
N GLY A 131 4.12 7.63 -12.41
CA GLY A 131 4.46 9.06 -12.44
C GLY A 131 3.88 9.86 -11.27
N TYR A 132 3.15 9.20 -10.37
CA TYR A 132 2.71 9.84 -9.13
C TYR A 132 3.79 9.72 -8.06
N ALA A 133 4.38 10.84 -7.71
CA ALA A 133 5.18 10.97 -6.49
C ALA A 133 4.30 11.56 -5.40
N GLY A 134 4.29 10.94 -4.24
CA GLY A 134 3.64 11.52 -3.06
C GLY A 134 4.20 12.91 -2.76
N ALA A 135 3.40 13.74 -2.11
CA ALA A 135 3.80 15.11 -1.80
C ALA A 135 5.06 15.19 -0.92
N VAL A 136 5.37 14.12 -0.18
CA VAL A 136 6.55 14.03 0.69
C VAL A 136 7.14 12.62 0.61
N ARG A 137 8.35 12.51 0.10
CA ARG A 137 9.07 11.21 -0.11
C ARG A 137 9.69 10.63 1.16
N ASN A 138 9.34 11.12 2.34
CA ASN A 138 9.95 10.69 3.59
C ASN A 138 9.68 9.22 3.96
N GLY A 139 8.63 8.61 3.42
CA GLY A 139 8.36 7.19 3.62
C GLY A 139 9.39 6.29 2.97
N VAL A 140 9.75 6.58 1.72
CA VAL A 140 10.79 5.83 0.99
C VAL A 140 12.15 5.99 1.67
N GLU A 141 12.49 7.20 2.06
CA GLU A 141 13.73 7.48 2.79
C GLU A 141 13.77 6.74 4.14
N TYR A 142 12.67 6.75 4.89
CA TYR A 142 12.56 6.00 6.14
C TYR A 142 12.81 4.51 5.94
N LEU A 143 12.17 3.91 4.92
CA LEU A 143 12.33 2.48 4.62
C LEU A 143 13.80 2.14 4.31
N SER A 144 14.42 2.92 3.42
CA SER A 144 15.82 2.70 3.02
C SER A 144 16.76 2.84 4.20
N ASN A 145 16.55 3.82 5.08
CA ASN A 145 17.37 4.06 6.27
C ASN A 145 17.19 2.95 7.34
N ASN A 146 16.13 2.18 7.26
CA ASN A 146 15.84 1.10 8.20
C ASN A 146 15.99 -0.31 7.59
N GLY A 147 16.75 -0.43 6.52
CA GLY A 147 17.11 -1.73 5.94
C GLY A 147 16.04 -2.39 5.08
N VAL A 148 14.97 -1.68 4.74
CA VAL A 148 13.98 -2.15 3.78
C VAL A 148 14.40 -1.68 2.38
N GLN A 149 14.59 -2.63 1.48
CA GLN A 149 15.00 -2.30 0.12
C GLN A 149 13.82 -1.75 -0.68
N VAL A 150 14.02 -0.63 -1.37
CA VAL A 150 12.98 0.02 -2.17
C VAL A 150 13.39 0.05 -3.63
N TRP A 151 12.49 -0.38 -4.51
CA TRP A 151 12.64 -0.35 -5.96
C TRP A 151 11.55 0.52 -6.58
N ASP A 152 11.96 1.50 -7.35
CA ASP A 152 11.07 2.34 -8.16
C ASP A 152 10.97 1.82 -9.59
#